data_98dea6c3361aec42b75fb43bc8522704
#
_entry.id   98dea6c3361aec42b75fb43bc8522704
#
_cell.length_a   1.000
_cell.length_b   1.000
_cell.length_c   1.000
_cell.angle_alpha   90.00
_cell.angle_beta   90.00
_cell.angle_gamma   90.00
#
_symmetry.space_group_name_H-M   'P 1'
#
loop_
_entity.id
_entity.type
_entity.pdbx_description
1 polymer ?
#
loop_
_entity_poly.entity_id
_entity_poly.type
_entity_poly.pdbx_seq_one_letter_code
_entity_poly.pdbx_strand_id
1 'polypeptide(L)'
;MNKKVLPLAVSAAAAVAMSSAQASMYLNERGMGEALIFPFYSAENGNNTLINIANTTSDHKAVKVRVLEGENSAEVLDFNLYLSPEDHFSFAISKHEGGGGMIATGDKSCTVPAIPAAGQPFVNYEYVGDKKAADKDGKGGYDNTGIARSLSGYVEVIEMGQLDPKAVPVLDKASKSPITAAAAITHDADGVPANCALLVAAWSKKDDVDGAWKAEAAAGKGVASSEFYTTWRSTGGLYGYGVVINVPDGASFGYDAVAIDDLVPAGKAGHILHYSPGDPEPNFADVDIDTNAIHVSNGKSADLSFSGSYSAGTAQLQSVNSLIMTTAVMNDYVTDASIGAQTDWLFTFPTKKFHVATTPTVEPFSEPWNGQSACEPTALAVWDREESNPPADPKESEDPIFSPPPPPGTPVTPGNNDVPLCYEATVLQFGAESASESSNLALGIAGELDASDGWASVTFAQAAGLDTTLDNCTGAVNGATGECIRRIKADGNETLDGLPMVGFAVQRYVNGDAGGAGVLANYAAATGHKTSVATSGI
;
A
#
# COMPACT_ATOMS: atom_id res chain seq x y z
N MET A 1 -30.75 -35.37 -47.14
CA MET A 1 -30.36 -35.32 -45.71
C MET A 1 -30.15 -33.85 -45.32
N ASN A 2 -31.15 -33.21 -44.73
CA ASN A 2 -31.09 -31.80 -44.35
C ASN A 2 -30.52 -31.68 -42.95
N LYS A 3 -29.33 -31.10 -42.81
CA LYS A 3 -28.78 -30.72 -41.53
C LYS A 3 -29.47 -29.43 -41.06
N LYS A 4 -30.30 -29.53 -40.03
CA LYS A 4 -30.84 -28.39 -39.30
C LYS A 4 -29.74 -27.79 -38.44
N VAL A 5 -29.34 -26.58 -38.75
CA VAL A 5 -28.48 -25.74 -37.90
C VAL A 5 -29.41 -25.15 -36.84
N LEU A 6 -29.17 -25.49 -35.58
CA LEU A 6 -29.81 -24.84 -34.44
C LEU A 6 -29.19 -23.44 -34.29
N PRO A 7 -29.97 -22.36 -34.20
CA PRO A 7 -29.44 -21.07 -33.83
C PRO A 7 -29.14 -21.09 -32.33
N LEU A 8 -27.86 -20.85 -31.99
CA LEU A 8 -27.41 -20.57 -30.63
C LEU A 8 -28.03 -19.22 -30.22
N ALA A 9 -29.00 -19.26 -29.34
CA ALA A 9 -29.54 -18.06 -28.71
C ALA A 9 -28.45 -17.48 -27.82
N VAL A 10 -27.80 -16.44 -28.30
CA VAL A 10 -27.00 -15.54 -27.46
C VAL A 10 -28.01 -14.84 -26.56
N SER A 11 -28.01 -15.20 -25.29
CA SER A 11 -28.70 -14.44 -24.24
C SER A 11 -28.14 -13.03 -24.24
N ALA A 12 -28.92 -12.08 -24.73
CA ALA A 12 -28.68 -10.66 -24.52
C ALA A 12 -28.70 -10.43 -23.00
N ALA A 13 -27.55 -10.21 -22.43
CA ALA A 13 -27.45 -9.64 -21.10
C ALA A 13 -28.25 -8.34 -21.11
N ALA A 14 -29.21 -8.23 -20.21
CA ALA A 14 -30.00 -7.04 -20.02
C ALA A 14 -29.00 -5.89 -19.73
N ALA A 15 -28.90 -4.97 -20.68
CA ALA A 15 -28.38 -3.65 -20.39
C ALA A 15 -29.38 -3.02 -19.42
N VAL A 16 -29.11 -3.12 -18.14
CA VAL A 16 -29.75 -2.28 -17.13
C VAL A 16 -29.38 -0.87 -17.54
N ALA A 17 -30.39 -0.07 -17.87
CA ALA A 17 -30.23 1.35 -18.08
C ALA A 17 -29.64 1.92 -16.78
N MET A 18 -28.34 2.14 -16.77
CA MET A 18 -27.68 2.92 -15.73
C MET A 18 -28.13 4.35 -15.96
N SER A 19 -29.17 4.77 -15.19
CA SER A 19 -29.29 6.18 -14.84
C SER A 19 -27.90 6.62 -14.38
N SER A 20 -27.41 7.77 -14.79
CA SER A 20 -26.12 8.37 -14.47
C SER A 20 -25.73 8.17 -12.99
N ALA A 21 -25.41 6.94 -12.63
CA ALA A 21 -24.71 6.61 -11.41
C ALA A 21 -23.31 7.15 -11.63
N GLN A 22 -22.88 8.07 -10.80
CA GLN A 22 -21.47 8.39 -10.68
C GLN A 22 -20.79 7.04 -10.42
N ALA A 23 -19.78 6.71 -11.20
CA ALA A 23 -19.00 5.52 -10.95
C ALA A 23 -18.33 5.72 -9.59
N SER A 24 -18.59 4.82 -8.65
CA SER A 24 -17.98 4.84 -7.32
C SER A 24 -16.66 4.09 -7.38
N MET A 25 -15.71 4.49 -6.58
CA MET A 25 -14.40 3.86 -6.46
C MET A 25 -14.52 2.36 -6.15
N TYR A 26 -13.67 1.53 -6.74
CA TYR A 26 -13.69 0.08 -6.53
C TYR A 26 -12.31 -0.56 -6.59
N LEU A 27 -12.17 -1.70 -5.92
CA LEU A 27 -11.00 -2.56 -6.06
C LEU A 27 -11.09 -3.32 -7.38
N ASN A 28 -10.13 -3.10 -8.27
CA ASN A 28 -10.13 -3.75 -9.58
C ASN A 28 -9.33 -5.06 -9.54
N GLU A 29 -10.05 -6.18 -9.48
CA GLU A 29 -9.45 -7.52 -9.47
C GLU A 29 -8.62 -7.85 -10.73
N ARG A 30 -8.73 -7.05 -11.80
CA ARG A 30 -7.92 -7.19 -13.01
C ARG A 30 -6.57 -6.48 -12.91
N GLY A 31 -6.30 -5.82 -11.78
CA GLY A 31 -5.02 -5.20 -11.46
C GLY A 31 -4.73 -3.88 -12.19
N MET A 32 -5.75 -3.22 -12.75
CA MET A 32 -5.61 -1.92 -13.40
C MET A 32 -6.43 -0.86 -12.68
N GLY A 33 -5.89 0.36 -12.51
CA GLY A 33 -6.62 1.42 -11.83
C GLY A 33 -5.96 2.79 -11.95
N GLU A 34 -6.45 3.72 -11.18
CA GLU A 34 -5.92 5.07 -10.99
C GLU A 34 -4.93 5.15 -9.84
N ALA A 35 -5.06 4.26 -8.84
CA ALA A 35 -4.08 4.11 -7.77
C ALA A 35 -3.60 2.66 -7.67
N LEU A 36 -2.31 2.51 -7.37
CA LEU A 36 -1.65 1.22 -7.16
C LEU A 36 -0.97 1.22 -5.79
N ILE A 37 -1.17 0.16 -5.02
CA ILE A 37 -0.46 -0.08 -3.77
C ILE A 37 0.43 -1.30 -3.96
N PHE A 38 1.74 -1.10 -3.88
CA PHE A 38 2.74 -2.17 -3.86
C PHE A 38 3.00 -2.52 -2.39
N PRO A 39 2.49 -3.63 -1.88
CA PRO A 39 2.43 -3.87 -0.45
C PRO A 39 3.77 -3.93 0.27
N PHE A 40 4.85 -4.15 -0.46
CA PHE A 40 6.14 -4.37 0.17
C PHE A 40 7.31 -4.02 -0.74
N TYR A 41 8.34 -3.42 -0.17
CA TYR A 41 9.70 -3.43 -0.72
C TYR A 41 10.70 -3.75 0.38
N SER A 42 11.83 -4.33 -0.02
CA SER A 42 12.97 -4.56 0.85
C SER A 42 14.28 -4.35 0.10
N ALA A 43 15.20 -3.67 0.76
CA ALA A 43 16.61 -3.53 0.41
C ALA A 43 17.51 -4.05 1.54
N GLU A 44 16.95 -4.88 2.44
CA GLU A 44 17.65 -5.52 3.55
C GLU A 44 18.36 -6.79 3.09
N ASN A 45 19.40 -7.21 3.79
CA ASN A 45 20.03 -8.52 3.70
C ASN A 45 20.34 -9.01 2.27
N GLY A 46 20.70 -8.10 1.36
CA GLY A 46 21.00 -8.42 -0.03
C GLY A 46 19.80 -8.36 -0.99
N ASN A 47 18.62 -8.04 -0.49
CA ASN A 47 17.44 -7.79 -1.30
C ASN A 47 17.61 -6.55 -2.18
N ASN A 48 17.00 -6.62 -3.35
CA ASN A 48 16.69 -5.50 -4.22
C ASN A 48 15.25 -5.67 -4.69
N THR A 49 14.45 -4.61 -4.64
CA THR A 49 13.07 -4.64 -5.12
C THR A 49 12.97 -3.90 -6.45
N LEU A 50 12.48 -4.59 -7.48
CA LEU A 50 12.15 -3.98 -8.77
C LEU A 50 10.67 -3.60 -8.76
N ILE A 51 10.37 -2.35 -9.06
CA ILE A 51 9.01 -1.84 -9.23
C ILE A 51 8.79 -1.53 -10.71
N ASN A 52 7.67 -2.01 -11.24
CA ASN A 52 7.27 -1.84 -12.61
C ASN A 52 5.88 -1.19 -12.65
N ILE A 53 5.73 -0.13 -13.45
CA ILE A 53 4.50 0.62 -13.62
C ILE A 53 4.26 0.78 -15.11
N ALA A 54 3.05 0.49 -15.59
CA ALA A 54 2.68 0.68 -16.98
C ALA A 54 1.39 1.47 -17.13
N ASN A 55 1.38 2.36 -18.09
CA ASN A 55 0.21 3.04 -18.61
C ASN A 55 -0.31 2.26 -19.83
N THR A 56 -1.45 1.59 -19.70
CA THR A 56 -2.03 0.80 -20.81
C THR A 56 -2.96 1.61 -21.70
N THR A 57 -3.09 2.91 -21.44
CA THR A 57 -4.03 3.78 -22.14
C THR A 57 -3.36 4.58 -23.25
N SER A 58 -4.16 5.15 -24.12
CA SER A 58 -3.71 6.12 -25.14
C SER A 58 -3.56 7.55 -24.59
N ASP A 59 -3.67 7.74 -23.29
CA ASP A 59 -3.61 9.04 -22.64
C ASP A 59 -2.23 9.29 -22.02
N HIS A 60 -1.81 10.54 -22.05
CA HIS A 60 -0.62 11.02 -21.34
C HIS A 60 -0.98 11.24 -19.87
N LYS A 61 -0.21 10.70 -18.94
CA LYS A 61 -0.52 10.73 -17.51
C LYS A 61 0.53 11.44 -16.68
N ALA A 62 0.08 12.19 -15.69
CA ALA A 62 0.88 12.63 -14.56
C ALA A 62 0.58 11.70 -13.37
N VAL A 63 1.61 11.19 -12.73
CA VAL A 63 1.52 10.18 -11.69
C VAL A 63 2.42 10.58 -10.52
N LYS A 64 1.94 10.47 -9.30
CA LYS A 64 2.75 10.58 -8.08
C LYS A 64 3.24 9.18 -7.68
N VAL A 65 4.53 9.05 -7.45
CA VAL A 65 5.14 7.85 -6.85
C VAL A 65 5.64 8.23 -5.48
N ARG A 66 5.19 7.52 -4.45
CA ARG A 66 5.55 7.72 -3.05
C ARG A 66 6.17 6.46 -2.49
N VAL A 67 7.35 6.57 -1.92
CA VAL A 67 8.03 5.49 -1.20
C VAL A 67 7.93 5.77 0.28
N LEU A 68 7.29 4.86 1.01
CA LEU A 68 6.93 5.00 2.42
C LEU A 68 7.63 3.91 3.21
N GLU A 69 8.29 4.28 4.31
CA GLU A 69 8.90 3.28 5.19
C GLU A 69 7.82 2.56 6.02
N GLY A 70 8.16 1.37 6.52
CA GLY A 70 7.16 0.43 7.03
C GLY A 70 6.70 0.64 8.47
N GLU A 71 7.34 1.48 9.29
CA GLU A 71 6.93 1.60 10.70
C GLU A 71 5.70 2.48 10.89
N ASN A 72 5.68 3.68 10.28
CA ASN A 72 4.55 4.61 10.35
C ASN A 72 4.27 5.38 9.07
N SER A 73 4.63 4.82 7.92
CA SER A 73 4.42 5.43 6.60
C SER A 73 5.03 6.83 6.47
N ALA A 74 6.19 7.06 7.08
CA ALA A 74 6.92 8.26 6.82
C ALA A 74 7.47 8.23 5.40
N GLU A 75 7.28 9.32 4.67
CA GLU A 75 7.74 9.41 3.30
C GLU A 75 9.26 9.55 3.24
N VAL A 76 9.91 8.64 2.54
CA VAL A 76 11.37 8.62 2.38
C VAL A 76 11.79 9.10 1.00
N LEU A 77 10.87 9.09 0.06
CA LEU A 77 11.03 9.66 -1.28
C LEU A 77 9.68 9.82 -1.94
N ASP A 78 9.48 10.95 -2.64
CA ASP A 78 8.42 11.11 -3.63
C ASP A 78 8.96 11.74 -4.93
N PHE A 79 8.28 11.48 -6.02
CA PHE A 79 8.51 12.16 -7.27
C PHE A 79 7.29 12.10 -8.19
N ASN A 80 7.20 13.06 -9.09
CA ASN A 80 6.20 13.01 -10.15
C ASN A 80 6.77 12.25 -11.35
N LEU A 81 6.02 11.26 -11.82
CA LEU A 81 6.30 10.47 -13.02
C LEU A 81 5.32 10.90 -14.13
N TYR A 82 5.82 11.05 -15.33
CA TYR A 82 5.02 11.41 -16.48
C TYR A 82 5.14 10.35 -17.55
N LEU A 83 4.03 9.67 -17.81
CA LEU A 83 3.94 8.55 -18.74
C LEU A 83 3.26 8.97 -20.04
N SER A 84 3.88 8.68 -21.16
CA SER A 84 3.27 8.79 -22.47
C SER A 84 2.26 7.65 -22.72
N PRO A 85 1.46 7.68 -23.80
CA PRO A 85 0.60 6.57 -24.16
C PRO A 85 1.36 5.26 -24.26
N GLU A 86 0.81 4.19 -23.64
CA GLU A 86 1.36 2.83 -23.68
C GLU A 86 2.80 2.74 -23.12
N ASP A 87 3.16 3.65 -22.22
CA ASP A 87 4.48 3.76 -21.63
C ASP A 87 4.67 2.81 -20.45
N HIS A 88 5.92 2.43 -20.21
CA HIS A 88 6.32 1.58 -19.10
C HIS A 88 7.52 2.20 -18.37
N PHE A 89 7.42 2.31 -17.06
CA PHE A 89 8.48 2.82 -16.20
C PHE A 89 8.92 1.77 -15.20
N SER A 90 10.22 1.61 -15.02
CA SER A 90 10.77 0.68 -14.03
C SER A 90 11.92 1.29 -13.24
N PHE A 91 12.00 0.94 -11.94
CA PHE A 91 13.10 1.32 -11.07
C PHE A 91 13.40 0.22 -10.06
N ALA A 92 14.63 0.22 -9.57
CA ALA A 92 15.07 -0.65 -8.49
C ALA A 92 15.15 0.14 -7.17
N ILE A 93 14.71 -0.48 -6.08
CA ILE A 93 15.01 -0.05 -4.72
C ILE A 93 16.12 -0.96 -4.20
N SER A 94 17.24 -0.37 -3.79
CA SER A 94 18.41 -1.08 -3.30
C SER A 94 19.03 -0.37 -2.09
N LYS A 95 19.91 -1.04 -1.38
CA LYS A 95 20.64 -0.43 -0.26
C LYS A 95 21.68 0.57 -0.76
N HIS A 96 21.63 1.78 -0.23
CA HIS A 96 22.63 2.81 -0.44
C HIS A 96 23.83 2.60 0.49
N GLU A 97 25.03 3.00 0.07
CA GLU A 97 26.24 2.90 0.89
C GLU A 97 26.15 3.71 2.20
N GLY A 98 25.33 4.73 2.25
CA GLY A 98 24.99 5.51 3.45
C GLY A 98 24.09 4.81 4.46
N GLY A 99 23.67 3.55 4.20
CA GLY A 99 22.95 2.68 5.12
C GLY A 99 21.42 2.64 4.94
N GLY A 100 20.82 3.58 4.21
CA GLY A 100 19.39 3.58 3.86
C GLY A 100 19.12 2.99 2.48
N GLY A 101 17.86 3.10 2.04
CA GLY A 101 17.45 2.74 0.70
C GLY A 101 17.79 3.82 -0.34
N MET A 102 17.71 3.46 -1.61
CA MET A 102 17.80 4.35 -2.76
C MET A 102 17.00 3.79 -3.93
N ILE A 103 16.55 4.67 -4.81
CA ILE A 103 16.08 4.24 -6.13
C ILE A 103 17.13 4.46 -7.20
N ALA A 104 17.12 3.57 -8.20
CA ALA A 104 17.90 3.72 -9.42
C ALA A 104 17.07 3.25 -10.62
N THR A 105 17.21 3.94 -11.76
CA THR A 105 16.54 3.57 -12.99
C THR A 105 17.42 3.80 -14.20
N GLY A 106 17.29 2.93 -15.20
CA GLY A 106 17.81 3.15 -16.55
C GLY A 106 16.74 3.64 -17.53
N ASP A 107 15.50 3.74 -17.05
CA ASP A 107 14.36 4.23 -17.80
C ASP A 107 14.51 5.72 -18.11
N LYS A 108 13.94 6.15 -19.23
CA LYS A 108 14.06 7.53 -19.70
C LYS A 108 12.79 8.34 -19.59
N SER A 109 11.68 7.74 -19.15
CA SER A 109 10.43 8.43 -18.88
C SER A 109 10.66 9.62 -17.95
N CYS A 110 9.92 10.70 -18.17
CA CYS A 110 10.16 11.94 -17.45
C CYS A 110 9.79 11.84 -15.98
N THR A 111 10.74 12.16 -15.11
CA THR A 111 10.50 12.33 -13.67
C THR A 111 10.82 13.74 -13.21
N VAL A 112 10.13 14.22 -12.18
CA VAL A 112 10.41 15.49 -11.51
C VAL A 112 10.41 15.27 -10.00
N PRO A 113 11.54 15.50 -9.31
CA PRO A 113 12.86 15.78 -9.88
C PRO A 113 13.34 14.68 -10.82
N ALA A 114 14.26 15.02 -11.72
CA ALA A 114 14.92 14.01 -12.54
C ALA A 114 15.75 13.07 -11.63
N ILE A 115 15.55 11.78 -11.74
CA ILE A 115 16.32 10.79 -10.98
C ILE A 115 17.75 10.79 -11.52
N PRO A 116 18.77 11.02 -10.67
CA PRO A 116 20.17 11.00 -11.10
C PRO A 116 20.60 9.63 -11.63
N ALA A 117 21.52 9.60 -12.60
CA ALA A 117 22.06 8.35 -13.11
C ALA A 117 22.77 7.48 -12.05
N ALA A 118 23.26 8.10 -10.97
CA ALA A 118 23.83 7.40 -9.82
C ALA A 118 22.77 6.87 -8.83
N GLY A 119 21.48 7.13 -9.11
CA GLY A 119 20.37 6.86 -8.22
C GLY A 119 20.06 8.01 -7.25
N GLN A 120 18.91 7.94 -6.60
CA GLN A 120 18.45 8.92 -5.61
C GLN A 120 18.35 8.23 -4.25
N PRO A 121 19.21 8.57 -3.27
CA PRO A 121 19.10 8.09 -1.91
C PRO A 121 17.82 8.56 -1.22
N PHE A 122 17.30 7.72 -0.33
CA PHE A 122 16.18 8.05 0.53
C PHE A 122 16.59 9.01 1.65
N VAL A 123 15.60 9.71 2.19
CA VAL A 123 15.78 10.66 3.30
C VAL A 123 14.96 10.24 4.52
N ASN A 124 15.31 10.75 5.68
CA ASN A 124 14.63 10.47 6.95
C ASN A 124 14.03 11.72 7.61
N TYR A 125 13.75 12.76 6.81
CA TYR A 125 13.33 14.07 7.32
C TYR A 125 11.99 14.02 8.08
N GLU A 126 11.12 13.05 7.74
CA GLU A 126 9.83 12.92 8.38
C GLU A 126 9.86 12.32 9.79
N TYR A 127 10.93 11.64 10.17
CA TYR A 127 11.06 11.01 11.48
C TYR A 127 12.32 11.43 12.28
N VAL A 128 12.92 12.57 11.92
CA VAL A 128 14.05 13.19 12.66
C VAL A 128 13.80 14.68 12.92
N GLY A 129 14.63 15.30 13.75
CA GLY A 129 14.60 16.73 14.02
C GLY A 129 13.33 17.19 14.74
N ASP A 130 12.73 18.30 14.28
CA ASP A 130 11.56 18.91 14.92
C ASP A 130 10.30 18.02 14.82
N LYS A 131 10.21 17.15 13.83
CA LYS A 131 9.13 16.16 13.72
C LYS A 131 9.22 15.09 14.81
N LYS A 132 10.42 14.83 15.33
CA LYS A 132 10.64 14.04 16.53
C LYS A 132 9.97 14.63 17.77
N ALA A 133 9.81 15.95 17.82
CA ALA A 133 9.19 16.66 18.95
C ALA A 133 7.66 16.69 18.90
N ALA A 134 7.03 16.14 17.85
CA ALA A 134 5.58 16.07 17.73
C ALA A 134 4.93 15.01 18.65
N ASP A 135 5.73 14.31 19.45
CA ASP A 135 5.22 13.49 20.55
C ASP A 135 4.59 14.40 21.62
N LYS A 136 3.28 14.48 21.57
CA LYS A 136 2.48 15.34 22.48
C LYS A 136 2.53 14.90 23.95
N ASP A 137 3.02 13.70 24.21
CA ASP A 137 3.02 13.09 25.53
C ASP A 137 4.33 13.35 26.31
N GLY A 138 5.31 14.02 25.70
CA GLY A 138 6.59 14.30 26.33
C GLY A 138 7.46 13.07 26.61
N LYS A 139 7.10 11.92 26.00
CA LYS A 139 7.78 10.63 26.23
C LYS A 139 8.99 10.37 25.33
N GLY A 140 9.42 11.38 24.60
CA GLY A 140 10.60 11.27 23.74
C GLY A 140 10.24 10.80 22.33
N GLY A 141 10.83 11.41 21.32
CA GLY A 141 10.53 11.17 19.93
C GLY A 141 10.85 9.75 19.46
N TYR A 142 10.72 9.51 18.16
CA TYR A 142 10.96 8.20 17.53
C TYR A 142 12.26 7.56 18.02
N ASP A 143 12.18 6.32 18.52
CA ASP A 143 13.37 5.58 18.94
C ASP A 143 14.26 5.24 17.75
N ASN A 144 13.63 4.86 16.63
CA ASN A 144 14.32 4.55 15.39
C ASN A 144 14.30 5.72 14.41
N THR A 145 15.29 6.59 14.54
CA THR A 145 15.51 7.74 13.64
C THR A 145 16.56 7.46 12.57
N GLY A 146 17.14 6.26 12.56
CA GLY A 146 18.18 5.85 11.64
C GLY A 146 17.68 5.72 10.20
N ILE A 147 18.50 6.12 9.23
CA ILE A 147 18.17 5.99 7.81
C ILE A 147 17.94 4.53 7.39
N ALA A 148 18.46 3.55 8.14
CA ALA A 148 18.25 2.12 7.89
C ALA A 148 16.77 1.71 7.96
N ARG A 149 15.93 2.47 8.67
CA ARG A 149 14.46 2.30 8.69
C ARG A 149 13.85 2.35 7.28
N SER A 150 14.45 3.13 6.36
CA SER A 150 14.02 3.23 4.97
C SER A 150 14.39 2.02 4.09
N LEU A 151 14.98 0.96 4.64
CA LEU A 151 15.33 -0.24 3.87
C LEU A 151 14.13 -1.12 3.54
N SER A 152 13.00 -0.96 4.23
CA SER A 152 11.78 -1.72 4.01
C SER A 152 10.53 -0.86 4.22
N GLY A 153 9.48 -1.19 3.48
CA GLY A 153 8.23 -0.46 3.48
C GLY A 153 7.36 -0.82 2.29
N TYR A 154 6.65 0.15 1.74
CA TYR A 154 5.73 -0.04 0.64
C TYR A 154 5.72 1.16 -0.33
N VAL A 155 5.08 1.01 -1.50
CA VAL A 155 5.03 2.09 -2.50
C VAL A 155 3.58 2.36 -2.89
N GLU A 156 3.23 3.64 -2.97
CA GLU A 156 1.98 4.12 -3.51
C GLU A 156 2.22 4.83 -4.84
N VAL A 157 1.34 4.58 -5.80
CA VAL A 157 1.33 5.22 -7.12
C VAL A 157 -0.08 5.75 -7.36
N ILE A 158 -0.22 7.05 -7.55
CA ILE A 158 -1.53 7.71 -7.70
C ILE A 158 -1.53 8.52 -8.99
N GLU A 159 -2.49 8.27 -9.87
CA GLU A 159 -2.71 9.08 -11.07
C GLU A 159 -3.16 10.49 -10.64
N MET A 160 -2.41 11.50 -11.04
CA MET A 160 -2.69 12.88 -10.70
C MET A 160 -3.54 13.61 -11.76
N GLY A 161 -3.61 13.06 -12.96
CA GLY A 161 -4.40 13.62 -14.05
C GLY A 161 -3.83 13.29 -15.41
N GLN A 162 -4.56 13.73 -16.44
CA GLN A 162 -4.18 13.58 -17.85
C GLN A 162 -3.58 14.86 -18.39
N LEU A 163 -2.54 14.74 -19.20
CA LEU A 163 -1.98 15.86 -19.94
C LEU A 163 -2.69 15.99 -21.30
N ASP A 164 -3.30 17.14 -21.56
CA ASP A 164 -4.00 17.39 -22.83
C ASP A 164 -3.00 17.61 -23.98
N PRO A 165 -2.97 16.73 -24.99
CA PRO A 165 -2.10 16.91 -26.14
C PRO A 165 -2.46 18.13 -27.01
N LYS A 166 -3.64 18.72 -26.80
CA LYS A 166 -4.12 19.90 -27.53
C LYS A 166 -4.01 21.19 -26.72
N ALA A 167 -3.49 21.12 -25.48
CA ALA A 167 -3.37 22.29 -24.64
C ALA A 167 -2.49 23.38 -25.27
N VAL A 168 -2.79 24.62 -24.93
CA VAL A 168 -1.92 25.76 -25.32
C VAL A 168 -0.62 25.66 -24.53
N PRO A 169 0.55 25.71 -25.18
CA PRO A 169 1.82 25.58 -24.50
C PRO A 169 2.02 26.67 -23.45
N VAL A 170 2.05 26.33 -22.20
CA VAL A 170 2.32 27.25 -21.08
C VAL A 170 3.78 27.13 -20.61
N LEU A 171 4.43 26.01 -20.93
CA LEU A 171 5.76 25.67 -20.41
C LEU A 171 6.90 26.53 -20.93
N ASP A 172 6.69 27.26 -22.00
CA ASP A 172 7.83 27.92 -22.62
C ASP A 172 7.60 29.37 -23.05
N LYS A 173 7.74 30.28 -22.11
CA LYS A 173 7.94 31.69 -22.41
C LYS A 173 9.36 31.98 -22.92
N ALA A 174 10.29 31.05 -22.81
CA ALA A 174 11.71 31.23 -23.08
C ALA A 174 12.19 30.49 -24.35
N SER A 175 11.60 29.35 -24.72
CA SER A 175 11.93 28.63 -25.94
C SER A 175 10.99 29.05 -27.07
N LYS A 176 11.54 29.22 -28.22
CA LYS A 176 10.80 29.65 -29.41
C LYS A 176 10.02 28.52 -30.10
N SER A 177 9.95 27.35 -29.48
CA SER A 177 9.22 26.18 -29.97
C SER A 177 8.17 25.77 -28.94
N PRO A 178 6.92 26.17 -29.13
CA PRO A 178 5.86 25.80 -28.21
C PRO A 178 5.52 24.32 -28.36
N ILE A 179 5.84 23.52 -27.34
CA ILE A 179 5.36 22.15 -27.20
C ILE A 179 4.52 22.04 -25.93
N THR A 180 3.49 21.20 -25.94
CA THR A 180 2.68 20.89 -24.75
C THR A 180 3.45 19.98 -23.81
N ALA A 181 3.01 19.87 -22.56
CA ALA A 181 3.56 18.88 -21.62
C ALA A 181 3.42 17.46 -22.17
N ALA A 182 2.26 17.11 -22.75
CA ALA A 182 2.04 15.84 -23.41
C ALA A 182 3.08 15.57 -24.53
N ALA A 183 3.33 16.54 -25.40
CA ALA A 183 4.35 16.41 -26.44
C ALA A 183 5.77 16.31 -25.87
N ALA A 184 6.05 16.96 -24.74
CA ALA A 184 7.36 16.90 -24.08
C ALA A 184 7.71 15.51 -23.53
N ILE A 185 6.72 14.75 -23.09
CA ILE A 185 6.90 13.40 -22.52
C ILE A 185 6.77 12.30 -23.57
N THR A 186 6.28 12.60 -24.78
CA THR A 186 6.16 11.61 -25.86
C THR A 186 7.54 11.13 -26.29
N HIS A 187 7.73 9.82 -26.33
CA HIS A 187 8.98 9.19 -26.75
C HIS A 187 9.16 9.26 -28.27
N ASP A 188 10.39 9.49 -28.69
CA ASP A 188 10.81 9.37 -30.08
C ASP A 188 11.10 7.90 -30.50
N ALA A 189 11.59 7.70 -31.71
CA ALA A 189 11.90 6.37 -32.23
C ALA A 189 13.06 5.66 -31.47
N ASP A 190 13.87 6.40 -30.73
CA ASP A 190 14.97 5.90 -29.91
C ASP A 190 14.52 5.68 -28.44
N GLY A 191 13.24 5.82 -28.15
CA GLY A 191 12.66 5.66 -26.81
C GLY A 191 13.07 6.77 -25.83
N VAL A 192 13.28 7.98 -26.32
CA VAL A 192 13.65 9.13 -25.51
C VAL A 192 12.52 10.17 -25.52
N PRO A 193 12.06 10.65 -24.36
CA PRO A 193 11.09 11.74 -24.30
C PRO A 193 11.64 13.01 -24.96
N ALA A 194 10.76 13.73 -25.64
CA ALA A 194 11.16 14.89 -26.42
C ALA A 194 11.84 15.98 -25.58
N ASN A 195 11.34 16.28 -24.37
CA ASN A 195 11.96 17.31 -23.52
C ASN A 195 11.50 17.28 -22.05
N CYS A 196 11.99 16.37 -21.23
CA CYS A 196 11.70 16.33 -19.78
C CYS A 196 12.12 17.60 -19.01
N ALA A 197 13.11 18.33 -19.52
CA ALA A 197 13.58 19.56 -18.86
C ALA A 197 12.49 20.65 -18.77
N LEU A 198 11.49 20.63 -19.65
CA LEU A 198 10.34 21.54 -19.58
C LEU A 198 9.49 21.30 -18.34
N LEU A 199 9.23 20.02 -18.00
CA LEU A 199 8.46 19.66 -16.82
C LEU A 199 9.22 20.01 -15.54
N VAL A 200 10.53 19.76 -15.52
CA VAL A 200 11.41 20.20 -14.42
C VAL A 200 11.35 21.71 -14.26
N ALA A 201 11.42 22.46 -15.35
CA ALA A 201 11.31 23.92 -15.32
C ALA A 201 9.94 24.42 -14.83
N ALA A 202 8.85 23.73 -15.19
CA ALA A 202 7.51 24.09 -14.75
C ALA A 202 7.34 24.00 -13.21
N TRP A 203 8.03 23.08 -12.57
CA TRP A 203 8.02 22.87 -11.11
C TRP A 203 9.15 23.60 -10.38
N SER A 204 10.13 24.15 -11.07
CA SER A 204 11.31 24.77 -10.48
C SER A 204 11.09 26.25 -10.15
N LYS A 205 11.89 26.75 -9.22
CA LYS A 205 12.07 28.18 -8.99
C LYS A 205 13.43 28.60 -9.56
N LYS A 206 13.44 29.62 -10.43
CA LYS A 206 14.67 30.16 -11.00
C LYS A 206 14.68 31.68 -10.85
N ASP A 207 15.77 32.24 -10.28
CA ASP A 207 15.95 33.69 -10.10
C ASP A 207 14.75 34.36 -9.39
N ASP A 208 14.23 33.70 -8.33
CA ASP A 208 13.02 34.08 -7.59
C ASP A 208 11.71 34.08 -8.39
N VAL A 209 11.71 33.50 -9.59
CA VAL A 209 10.51 33.30 -10.41
C VAL A 209 10.12 31.83 -10.38
N ASP A 210 8.91 31.55 -9.94
CA ASP A 210 8.34 30.21 -9.99
C ASP A 210 8.00 29.80 -11.42
N GLY A 211 8.25 28.54 -11.75
CA GLY A 211 7.75 27.91 -12.97
C GLY A 211 6.21 27.88 -13.01
N ALA A 212 5.64 27.63 -14.17
CA ALA A 212 4.20 27.78 -14.37
C ALA A 212 3.36 26.93 -13.41
N TRP A 213 3.70 25.68 -13.24
CA TRP A 213 2.97 24.76 -12.35
C TRP A 213 3.24 25.06 -10.86
N LYS A 214 4.48 25.40 -10.52
CA LYS A 214 4.82 25.78 -9.15
C LYS A 214 4.08 27.04 -8.71
N ALA A 215 3.97 28.04 -9.58
CA ALA A 215 3.24 29.27 -9.30
C ALA A 215 1.73 29.00 -9.09
N GLU A 216 1.16 28.07 -9.85
CA GLU A 216 -0.25 27.69 -9.72
C GLU A 216 -0.49 26.87 -8.44
N ALA A 217 0.38 25.89 -8.14
CA ALA A 217 0.30 25.05 -6.95
C ALA A 217 0.49 25.84 -5.64
N ALA A 218 1.21 26.96 -5.66
CA ALA A 218 1.41 27.81 -4.47
C ALA A 218 0.10 28.37 -3.88
N ALA A 219 -1.02 28.23 -4.58
CA ALA A 219 -2.36 28.56 -4.06
C ALA A 219 -2.98 27.47 -3.16
N GLY A 220 -2.26 26.38 -2.86
CA GLY A 220 -2.70 25.29 -1.97
C GLY A 220 -3.70 24.34 -2.59
N LYS A 221 -3.67 24.19 -3.91
CA LYS A 221 -4.48 23.24 -4.68
C LYS A 221 -3.63 22.60 -5.77
N GLY A 222 -4.07 21.45 -6.27
CA GLY A 222 -3.46 20.86 -7.45
C GLY A 222 -3.43 21.82 -8.65
N VAL A 223 -2.54 21.58 -9.59
CA VAL A 223 -2.40 22.40 -10.80
C VAL A 223 -3.56 22.13 -11.75
N ALA A 224 -4.41 23.13 -11.98
CA ALA A 224 -5.51 23.11 -12.93
C ALA A 224 -5.15 23.84 -14.22
N SER A 225 -3.94 23.62 -14.74
CA SER A 225 -3.46 24.31 -15.93
C SER A 225 -4.21 23.90 -17.20
N SER A 226 -4.09 24.73 -18.26
CA SER A 226 -4.64 24.42 -19.58
C SER A 226 -3.99 23.19 -20.26
N GLU A 227 -2.97 22.58 -19.63
CA GLU A 227 -2.30 21.35 -20.09
C GLU A 227 -2.98 20.09 -19.61
N PHE A 228 -3.98 20.22 -18.70
CA PHE A 228 -4.82 19.12 -18.24
C PHE A 228 -6.20 19.19 -18.88
N TYR A 229 -6.92 18.09 -18.84
CA TYR A 229 -8.33 18.10 -19.20
C TYR A 229 -9.11 18.98 -18.23
N THR A 230 -10.03 19.77 -18.74
CA THR A 230 -10.90 20.64 -17.93
C THR A 230 -11.91 19.87 -17.10
N THR A 231 -12.12 18.60 -17.43
CA THR A 231 -12.97 17.67 -16.68
C THR A 231 -12.18 16.41 -16.42
N TRP A 232 -12.15 15.99 -15.15
CA TRP A 232 -11.61 14.68 -14.82
C TRP A 232 -12.45 13.60 -15.46
N ARG A 233 -11.80 12.64 -16.03
CA ARG A 233 -12.43 11.39 -16.49
C ARG A 233 -11.63 10.29 -15.85
N SER A 234 -12.34 9.33 -15.24
CA SER A 234 -11.71 8.08 -14.86
C SER A 234 -11.05 7.48 -16.09
N THR A 235 -9.75 7.29 -16.01
CA THR A 235 -8.97 6.76 -17.11
C THR A 235 -8.43 5.40 -16.75
N GLY A 236 -8.13 5.17 -15.49
CA GLY A 236 -7.58 3.94 -14.99
C GLY A 236 -6.41 3.45 -15.83
N GLY A 237 -6.26 2.14 -15.92
CA GLY A 237 -5.31 1.53 -16.84
C GLY A 237 -3.85 1.64 -16.43
N LEU A 238 -3.53 2.13 -15.23
CA LEU A 238 -2.22 1.87 -14.63
C LEU A 238 -2.22 0.47 -14.05
N TYR A 239 -1.20 -0.33 -14.35
CA TYR A 239 -0.93 -1.55 -13.61
C TYR A 239 0.52 -1.60 -13.15
N GLY A 240 0.80 -2.44 -12.16
CA GLY A 240 2.16 -2.60 -11.70
C GLY A 240 2.37 -3.91 -10.94
N TYR A 241 3.63 -4.29 -10.83
CA TYR A 241 4.07 -5.42 -10.02
C TYR A 241 5.44 -5.16 -9.43
N GLY A 242 5.69 -5.79 -8.27
CA GLY A 242 6.99 -5.77 -7.60
C GLY A 242 7.68 -7.13 -7.68
N VAL A 243 9.00 -7.12 -7.77
CA VAL A 243 9.83 -8.33 -7.67
C VAL A 243 10.95 -8.08 -6.68
N VAL A 244 10.99 -8.85 -5.61
CA VAL A 244 12.10 -8.85 -4.66
C VAL A 244 13.11 -9.92 -5.12
N ILE A 245 14.35 -9.51 -5.32
CA ILE A 245 15.44 -10.36 -5.77
C ILE A 245 16.55 -10.34 -4.73
N ASN A 246 16.92 -11.52 -4.23
CA ASN A 246 18.09 -11.72 -3.39
C ASN A 246 19.17 -12.45 -4.19
N VAL A 247 20.13 -11.71 -4.72
CA VAL A 247 21.19 -12.27 -5.56
C VAL A 247 22.14 -13.16 -4.76
N PRO A 248 22.58 -12.79 -3.54
CA PRO A 248 23.41 -13.65 -2.71
C PRO A 248 22.83 -15.05 -2.50
N ASP A 249 21.53 -15.13 -2.29
CA ASP A 249 20.83 -16.39 -2.00
C ASP A 249 20.25 -17.05 -3.24
N GLY A 250 20.28 -16.38 -4.39
CA GLY A 250 19.75 -16.91 -5.64
C GLY A 250 18.24 -17.16 -5.60
N ALA A 251 17.49 -16.33 -4.88
CA ALA A 251 16.04 -16.43 -4.73
C ALA A 251 15.33 -15.16 -5.16
N SER A 252 14.08 -15.27 -5.62
CA SER A 252 13.24 -14.13 -5.94
C SER A 252 11.76 -14.49 -5.81
N PHE A 253 10.95 -13.51 -5.49
CA PHE A 253 9.49 -13.63 -5.54
C PHE A 253 8.87 -12.36 -6.12
N GLY A 254 7.73 -12.50 -6.79
CA GLY A 254 7.00 -11.40 -7.38
C GLY A 254 5.58 -11.31 -6.83
N TYR A 255 5.01 -10.12 -6.84
CA TYR A 255 3.64 -9.84 -6.41
C TYR A 255 3.05 -8.72 -7.27
N ASP A 256 1.74 -8.74 -7.46
CA ASP A 256 1.01 -7.68 -8.15
C ASP A 256 0.69 -6.53 -7.19
N ALA A 257 0.66 -5.31 -7.72
CA ALA A 257 0.11 -4.17 -7.00
C ALA A 257 -1.41 -4.31 -6.87
N VAL A 258 -1.94 -3.86 -5.74
CA VAL A 258 -3.39 -3.73 -5.53
C VAL A 258 -3.87 -2.47 -6.25
N ALA A 259 -4.84 -2.62 -7.14
CA ALA A 259 -5.32 -1.54 -7.99
C ALA A 259 -6.69 -1.02 -7.56
N ILE A 260 -6.80 0.30 -7.38
CA ILE A 260 -8.05 1.02 -7.10
C ILE A 260 -8.39 1.85 -8.33
N ASP A 261 -9.60 1.70 -8.83
CA ASP A 261 -10.10 2.40 -10.01
C ASP A 261 -11.27 3.32 -9.63
N ASP A 262 -11.59 4.29 -10.51
CA ASP A 262 -12.55 5.36 -10.26
C ASP A 262 -12.24 6.14 -8.96
N LEU A 263 -10.95 6.40 -8.70
CA LEU A 263 -10.46 7.08 -7.48
C LEU A 263 -11.03 8.49 -7.34
N VAL A 264 -11.18 9.21 -8.45
CA VAL A 264 -11.75 10.56 -8.51
C VAL A 264 -13.12 10.51 -9.15
N PRO A 265 -14.15 11.14 -8.53
CA PRO A 265 -15.52 11.09 -9.02
C PRO A 265 -15.65 11.55 -10.47
N ALA A 266 -16.25 10.71 -11.32
CA ALA A 266 -16.47 11.04 -12.71
C ALA A 266 -17.33 12.30 -12.87
N GLY A 267 -16.93 13.19 -13.80
CA GLY A 267 -17.72 14.38 -14.16
C GLY A 267 -17.60 15.58 -13.22
N LYS A 268 -16.79 15.51 -12.18
CA LYS A 268 -16.46 16.71 -11.39
C LYS A 268 -15.42 17.56 -12.14
N ALA A 269 -15.86 18.66 -12.72
CA ALA A 269 -14.96 19.64 -13.32
C ALA A 269 -14.00 20.22 -12.27
N GLY A 270 -12.70 20.27 -12.58
CA GLY A 270 -11.70 20.92 -11.73
C GLY A 270 -11.09 20.05 -10.64
N HIS A 271 -11.40 18.75 -10.59
CA HIS A 271 -10.72 17.80 -9.73
C HIS A 271 -9.44 17.34 -10.41
N ILE A 272 -8.30 17.82 -9.95
CA ILE A 272 -6.97 17.49 -10.46
C ILE A 272 -6.06 17.30 -9.25
N LEU A 273 -5.49 16.12 -9.14
CA LEU A 273 -4.57 15.76 -8.05
C LEU A 273 -3.10 16.09 -8.40
N HIS A 274 -2.84 17.03 -9.31
CA HIS A 274 -1.49 17.34 -9.78
C HIS A 274 -0.76 18.29 -8.83
N TYR A 275 -0.16 17.69 -7.80
CA TYR A 275 0.64 18.39 -6.79
C TYR A 275 2.12 18.45 -7.14
N SER A 276 2.85 19.34 -6.48
CA SER A 276 4.29 19.48 -6.69
C SER A 276 5.06 18.25 -6.16
N PRO A 277 6.24 17.97 -6.74
CA PRO A 277 7.16 17.03 -6.10
C PRO A 277 7.54 17.53 -4.71
N GLY A 278 7.66 16.62 -3.74
CA GLY A 278 7.92 16.94 -2.34
C GLY A 278 6.68 17.39 -1.55
N ASP A 279 5.50 17.38 -2.18
CA ASP A 279 4.23 17.57 -1.50
C ASP A 279 3.70 16.20 -1.03
N PRO A 280 3.25 16.03 0.24
CA PRO A 280 2.69 14.78 0.72
C PRO A 280 1.35 14.40 0.05
N GLU A 281 0.77 15.31 -0.72
CA GLU A 281 -0.42 15.08 -1.53
C GLU A 281 -0.06 14.79 -3.01
N PRO A 282 -0.92 14.06 -3.75
CA PRO A 282 -2.11 13.39 -3.28
C PRO A 282 -1.80 12.17 -2.40
N ASN A 283 -2.68 11.87 -1.48
CA ASN A 283 -2.69 10.67 -0.65
C ASN A 283 -4.13 10.20 -0.46
N PHE A 284 -4.37 9.06 0.18
CA PHE A 284 -5.71 8.49 0.32
C PHE A 284 -6.69 9.28 1.21
N ALA A 285 -6.25 10.33 1.87
CA ALA A 285 -7.11 11.28 2.60
C ALA A 285 -7.37 12.58 1.82
N ASP A 286 -6.94 12.68 0.56
CA ASP A 286 -7.15 13.87 -0.26
C ASP A 286 -8.65 14.11 -0.51
N VAL A 287 -9.08 15.35 -0.32
CA VAL A 287 -10.50 15.74 -0.39
C VAL A 287 -11.12 15.64 -1.79
N ASP A 288 -10.30 15.50 -2.81
CA ASP A 288 -10.73 15.34 -4.20
C ASP A 288 -10.97 13.87 -4.58
N ILE A 289 -10.59 12.91 -3.73
CA ILE A 289 -10.91 11.48 -3.86
C ILE A 289 -12.41 11.25 -3.62
N ASP A 290 -12.98 10.19 -4.20
CA ASP A 290 -14.39 9.86 -4.01
C ASP A 290 -14.70 9.42 -2.56
N THR A 291 -15.83 9.85 -2.05
CA THR A 291 -16.39 9.41 -0.77
C THR A 291 -17.32 8.21 -0.90
N ASN A 292 -17.48 7.69 -2.13
CA ASN A 292 -18.30 6.53 -2.42
C ASN A 292 -17.42 5.38 -2.93
N ALA A 293 -17.73 4.17 -2.49
CA ALA A 293 -16.98 2.98 -2.86
C ALA A 293 -17.89 1.77 -3.08
N ILE A 294 -17.57 0.96 -4.06
CA ILE A 294 -18.24 -0.33 -4.30
C ILE A 294 -17.49 -1.41 -3.51
N HIS A 295 -18.07 -1.83 -2.41
CA HIS A 295 -17.56 -2.96 -1.66
C HIS A 295 -18.14 -4.28 -2.20
N VAL A 296 -17.27 -5.27 -2.39
CA VAL A 296 -17.67 -6.62 -2.85
C VAL A 296 -17.34 -7.63 -1.76
N SER A 297 -18.36 -8.35 -1.28
CA SER A 297 -18.20 -9.41 -0.29
C SER A 297 -19.18 -10.55 -0.54
N ASN A 298 -18.67 -11.79 -0.45
CA ASN A 298 -19.48 -13.01 -0.58
C ASN A 298 -20.35 -13.05 -1.85
N GLY A 299 -19.85 -12.52 -2.97
CA GLY A 299 -20.56 -12.47 -4.24
C GLY A 299 -21.66 -11.42 -4.32
N LYS A 300 -21.77 -10.54 -3.36
CA LYS A 300 -22.64 -9.36 -3.36
C LYS A 300 -21.80 -8.11 -3.48
N SER A 301 -22.36 -7.06 -4.05
CA SER A 301 -21.79 -5.73 -4.09
C SER A 301 -22.73 -4.72 -3.44
N ALA A 302 -22.17 -3.74 -2.74
CA ALA A 302 -22.88 -2.60 -2.19
C ALA A 302 -22.14 -1.32 -2.56
N ASP A 303 -22.89 -0.30 -2.94
CA ASP A 303 -22.39 1.06 -3.14
C ASP A 303 -22.52 1.79 -1.80
N LEU A 304 -21.39 2.10 -1.18
CA LEU A 304 -21.27 2.68 0.13
C LEU A 304 -20.89 4.15 0.02
N SER A 305 -21.53 5.00 0.81
CA SER A 305 -21.20 6.43 0.95
C SER A 305 -20.74 6.74 2.36
N PHE A 306 -19.77 7.64 2.50
CA PHE A 306 -19.19 8.02 3.79
C PHE A 306 -19.26 9.52 4.08
N SER A 307 -19.77 10.32 3.12
CA SER A 307 -19.77 11.79 3.23
C SER A 307 -20.70 12.35 4.29
N GLY A 308 -21.73 11.62 4.70
CA GLY A 308 -22.65 12.00 5.75
C GLY A 308 -22.21 11.60 7.16
N SER A 309 -21.37 10.57 7.27
CA SER A 309 -20.91 10.01 8.55
C SER A 309 -19.58 10.60 9.01
N TYR A 310 -18.74 11.08 8.08
CA TYR A 310 -17.38 11.54 8.37
C TYR A 310 -17.09 12.93 7.80
N SER A 311 -16.12 13.62 8.38
CA SER A 311 -15.62 14.88 7.84
C SER A 311 -14.82 14.68 6.54
N ALA A 312 -14.68 15.75 5.76
CA ALA A 312 -13.84 15.75 4.56
C ALA A 312 -12.40 15.31 4.90
N GLY A 313 -11.79 14.54 4.04
CA GLY A 313 -10.53 13.83 4.26
C GLY A 313 -10.75 12.48 4.94
N THR A 314 -11.46 12.43 6.07
CA THR A 314 -11.82 11.16 6.73
C THR A 314 -12.82 10.36 5.90
N ALA A 315 -13.81 11.00 5.28
CA ALA A 315 -14.77 10.31 4.43
C ALA A 315 -14.11 9.64 3.22
N GLN A 316 -13.17 10.32 2.57
CA GLN A 316 -12.34 9.76 1.49
C GLN A 316 -11.52 8.57 1.97
N LEU A 317 -10.86 8.73 3.11
CA LEU A 317 -10.07 7.68 3.73
C LEU A 317 -10.92 6.45 4.04
N GLN A 318 -12.14 6.62 4.57
CA GLN A 318 -13.05 5.50 4.87
C GLN A 318 -13.59 4.83 3.60
N SER A 319 -13.76 5.57 2.51
CA SER A 319 -14.14 4.96 1.24
C SER A 319 -13.01 4.09 0.68
N VAL A 320 -11.75 4.53 0.74
CA VAL A 320 -10.58 3.69 0.41
C VAL A 320 -10.49 2.47 1.35
N ASN A 321 -10.63 2.69 2.66
CA ASN A 321 -10.61 1.60 3.64
C ASN A 321 -11.64 0.52 3.32
N SER A 322 -12.86 0.91 2.93
CA SER A 322 -13.93 -0.04 2.63
C SER A 322 -13.58 -1.03 1.53
N LEU A 323 -12.69 -0.66 0.62
CA LEU A 323 -12.25 -1.52 -0.49
C LEU A 323 -11.32 -2.65 -0.03
N ILE A 324 -10.51 -2.38 0.98
CA ILE A 324 -9.46 -3.30 1.47
C ILE A 324 -9.71 -3.76 2.91
N MET A 325 -10.92 -3.53 3.44
CA MET A 325 -11.32 -4.03 4.76
C MET A 325 -11.26 -5.55 4.82
N THR A 326 -10.67 -6.07 5.88
CA THR A 326 -10.44 -7.49 6.08
C THR A 326 -10.69 -7.85 7.54
N THR A 327 -11.59 -8.80 7.79
CA THR A 327 -11.88 -9.35 9.12
C THR A 327 -10.85 -10.39 9.53
N ALA A 328 -10.47 -11.26 8.58
CA ALA A 328 -9.48 -12.30 8.80
C ALA A 328 -8.70 -12.60 7.53
N VAL A 329 -7.46 -12.96 7.72
CA VAL A 329 -6.51 -13.39 6.69
C VAL A 329 -6.15 -14.84 6.92
N MET A 330 -6.12 -15.62 5.85
CA MET A 330 -5.77 -17.05 5.88
C MET A 330 -4.73 -17.34 4.79
N ASN A 331 -3.77 -18.20 5.13
CA ASN A 331 -2.81 -18.75 4.17
C ASN A 331 -2.16 -20.03 4.74
N ASP A 332 -1.39 -20.70 3.91
CA ASP A 332 -0.58 -21.84 4.32
C ASP A 332 0.75 -21.35 4.94
N TYR A 333 1.35 -22.21 5.76
CA TYR A 333 2.73 -22.04 6.21
C TYR A 333 3.49 -23.37 6.11
N VAL A 334 4.79 -23.28 5.89
CA VAL A 334 5.75 -24.39 5.93
C VAL A 334 7.07 -23.88 6.49
N THR A 335 7.59 -24.58 7.51
CA THR A 335 8.83 -24.24 8.23
C THR A 335 9.70 -25.48 8.43
N ASP A 336 9.49 -26.53 7.61
CA ASP A 336 10.23 -27.80 7.69
C ASP A 336 11.70 -27.59 7.33
N ALA A 337 12.56 -27.67 8.35
CA ALA A 337 14.00 -27.52 8.21
C ALA A 337 14.64 -28.61 7.31
N SER A 338 14.01 -29.79 7.17
CA SER A 338 14.54 -30.88 6.33
C SER A 338 14.55 -30.54 4.84
N ILE A 339 13.70 -29.61 4.43
CA ILE A 339 13.62 -29.09 3.05
C ILE A 339 14.02 -27.61 2.97
N GLY A 340 14.58 -27.05 4.05
CA GLY A 340 14.97 -25.64 4.11
C GLY A 340 13.81 -24.66 3.92
N ALA A 341 12.60 -25.05 4.35
CA ALA A 341 11.40 -24.25 4.15
C ALA A 341 11.29 -23.12 5.16
N GLN A 342 10.83 -21.96 4.68
CA GLN A 342 10.62 -20.74 5.45
C GLN A 342 9.33 -20.07 4.97
N THR A 343 8.55 -19.47 5.87
CA THR A 343 7.33 -18.75 5.51
C THR A 343 7.24 -17.43 6.26
N ASP A 344 6.95 -16.36 5.51
CA ASP A 344 6.59 -15.05 6.02
C ASP A 344 5.23 -14.62 5.47
N TRP A 345 4.41 -14.00 6.30
CA TRP A 345 3.22 -13.30 5.85
C TRP A 345 3.43 -11.79 5.99
N LEU A 346 3.15 -11.08 4.93
CA LEU A 346 3.31 -9.64 4.86
C LEU A 346 1.94 -8.97 4.97
N PHE A 347 1.83 -8.03 5.91
CA PHE A 347 0.67 -7.21 6.15
C PHE A 347 1.04 -5.75 5.98
N THR A 348 0.29 -5.01 5.16
CA THR A 348 0.48 -3.57 4.97
C THR A 348 -0.86 -2.86 5.14
N PHE A 349 -0.85 -1.85 6.00
CA PHE A 349 -2.00 -1.02 6.36
C PHE A 349 -1.79 0.39 5.80
N PRO A 350 -2.04 0.64 4.51
CA PRO A 350 -1.59 1.85 3.82
C PRO A 350 -2.26 3.13 4.32
N THR A 351 -3.33 2.99 5.08
CA THR A 351 -4.09 4.12 5.63
C THR A 351 -3.91 4.33 7.13
N LYS A 352 -3.23 3.42 7.84
CA LYS A 352 -3.10 3.41 9.31
C LYS A 352 -2.57 4.73 9.87
N LYS A 353 -1.54 5.31 9.25
CA LYS A 353 -0.94 6.60 9.64
C LYS A 353 -1.98 7.68 9.92
N PHE A 354 -3.00 7.78 9.07
CA PHE A 354 -4.03 8.84 9.18
C PHE A 354 -4.98 8.62 10.36
N HIS A 355 -5.13 7.37 10.79
CA HIS A 355 -6.02 6.97 11.89
C HIS A 355 -5.35 7.10 13.26
N VAL A 356 -4.05 6.74 13.34
CA VAL A 356 -3.30 6.64 14.61
C VAL A 356 -2.54 7.91 14.98
N ALA A 357 -2.52 8.92 14.09
CA ALA A 357 -1.81 10.18 14.30
C ALA A 357 -2.42 11.08 15.38
N THR A 358 -3.62 10.79 15.83
CA THR A 358 -4.38 11.58 16.82
C THR A 358 -4.82 10.73 18.01
N THR A 359 -5.08 11.40 19.14
CA THR A 359 -5.69 10.76 20.32
C THR A 359 -6.98 11.52 20.66
N PRO A 360 -8.15 10.86 20.67
CA PRO A 360 -8.36 9.45 20.31
C PRO A 360 -8.07 9.15 18.84
N THR A 361 -7.84 7.88 18.54
CA THR A 361 -7.70 7.38 17.16
C THR A 361 -9.01 7.48 16.40
N VAL A 362 -8.93 7.37 15.06
CA VAL A 362 -10.12 7.25 14.19
C VAL A 362 -10.30 5.80 13.80
N GLU A 363 -11.56 5.29 13.84
CA GLU A 363 -11.82 3.92 13.39
C GLU A 363 -11.23 3.64 11.98
N PRO A 364 -10.82 2.40 11.69
CA PRO A 364 -10.97 1.16 12.48
C PRO A 364 -9.77 0.82 13.36
N PHE A 365 -8.80 1.69 13.50
CA PHE A 365 -7.61 1.45 14.34
C PHE A 365 -7.87 1.91 15.78
N SER A 366 -7.33 1.14 16.75
CA SER A 366 -7.59 1.35 18.17
C SER A 366 -6.41 1.96 18.94
N GLU A 367 -5.19 1.73 18.46
CA GLU A 367 -3.98 2.13 19.16
C GLU A 367 -3.33 3.37 18.55
N PRO A 368 -3.15 4.48 19.30
CA PRO A 368 -2.49 5.66 18.79
C PRO A 368 -0.98 5.44 18.64
N TRP A 369 -0.39 6.11 17.65
CA TRP A 369 1.06 6.13 17.50
C TRP A 369 1.74 6.80 18.70
N ASN A 370 2.59 6.07 19.40
CA ASN A 370 3.26 6.52 20.62
C ASN A 370 4.70 7.04 20.38
N GLY A 371 5.11 7.19 19.14
CA GLY A 371 6.48 7.56 18.73
C GLY A 371 7.35 6.35 18.35
N GLN A 372 6.91 5.12 18.65
CA GLN A 372 7.62 3.88 18.35
C GLN A 372 6.74 2.90 17.60
N SER A 373 5.47 2.81 17.97
CA SER A 373 4.54 1.82 17.46
C SER A 373 3.08 2.25 17.68
N ALA A 374 2.17 1.60 16.94
CA ALA A 374 0.73 1.60 17.17
C ALA A 374 0.27 0.14 17.06
N CYS A 375 0.45 -0.63 18.14
CA CYS A 375 0.31 -2.08 18.13
C CYS A 375 -1.15 -2.52 18.17
N GLU A 376 -1.68 -2.91 17.02
CA GLU A 376 -3.03 -3.46 16.92
C GLU A 376 -3.04 -4.94 17.34
N PRO A 377 -3.70 -5.33 18.43
CA PRO A 377 -3.80 -6.71 18.83
C PRO A 377 -4.64 -7.49 17.81
N THR A 378 -4.18 -8.70 17.45
CA THR A 378 -4.86 -9.63 16.54
C THR A 378 -4.76 -11.04 17.08
N ALA A 379 -5.69 -11.91 16.70
CA ALA A 379 -5.69 -13.30 17.14
C ALA A 379 -5.16 -14.20 16.02
N LEU A 380 -4.17 -15.05 16.36
CA LEU A 380 -3.62 -16.08 15.49
C LEU A 380 -4.22 -17.43 15.86
N ALA A 381 -4.72 -18.16 14.88
CA ALA A 381 -5.09 -19.55 15.00
C ALA A 381 -4.33 -20.38 13.97
N VAL A 382 -3.80 -21.52 14.38
CA VAL A 382 -2.94 -22.39 13.57
C VAL A 382 -3.51 -23.80 13.54
N TRP A 383 -3.47 -24.44 12.38
CA TRP A 383 -3.86 -25.84 12.18
C TRP A 383 -2.75 -26.57 11.43
N ASP A 384 -2.43 -27.78 11.89
CA ASP A 384 -1.55 -28.70 11.18
C ASP A 384 -2.29 -29.44 10.05
N ARG A 385 -1.61 -30.36 9.37
CA ARG A 385 -2.21 -31.19 8.32
C ARG A 385 -3.21 -32.23 8.84
N GLU A 386 -3.12 -32.59 10.10
CA GLU A 386 -4.01 -33.53 10.77
C GLU A 386 -5.22 -32.85 11.40
N GLU A 387 -5.46 -31.57 11.05
CA GLU A 387 -6.56 -30.73 11.55
C GLU A 387 -6.47 -30.47 13.08
N SER A 388 -5.32 -30.73 13.67
CA SER A 388 -5.09 -30.39 15.06
C SER A 388 -4.97 -28.88 15.20
N ASN A 389 -5.83 -28.30 16.00
CA ASN A 389 -5.68 -26.95 16.51
C ASN A 389 -5.27 -27.12 17.99
N PRO A 390 -3.99 -27.04 18.31
CA PRO A 390 -3.56 -27.19 19.67
C PRO A 390 -4.27 -26.13 20.52
N PRO A 391 -5.08 -26.53 21.51
CA PRO A 391 -5.64 -25.56 22.44
C PRO A 391 -4.46 -24.86 23.10
N ALA A 392 -4.52 -23.54 23.21
CA ALA A 392 -3.67 -22.83 24.14
C ALA A 392 -3.77 -23.57 25.50
N ASP A 393 -2.75 -24.33 25.84
CA ASP A 393 -2.82 -25.20 27.05
C ASP A 393 -2.89 -24.28 28.26
N PRO A 394 -3.98 -24.30 29.05
CA PRO A 394 -4.07 -23.52 30.28
C PRO A 394 -3.17 -24.05 31.37
N LYS A 395 -2.29 -25.00 31.06
CA LYS A 395 -1.36 -25.58 32.00
C LYS A 395 -0.01 -24.88 31.96
N GLU A 396 0.15 -24.00 32.95
CA GLU A 396 1.43 -23.80 33.62
C GLU A 396 2.66 -23.86 32.70
N SER A 397 2.87 -22.90 31.84
CA SER A 397 4.21 -22.66 31.39
C SER A 397 4.86 -21.62 32.29
N GLU A 398 5.77 -22.07 33.14
CA GLU A 398 6.84 -21.25 33.71
C GLU A 398 7.84 -20.85 32.61
N ASP A 399 7.47 -20.95 31.33
CA ASP A 399 8.36 -20.83 30.18
C ASP A 399 8.17 -19.57 29.33
N PRO A 400 9.23 -19.18 28.69
CA PRO A 400 9.53 -17.78 28.44
C PRO A 400 8.78 -17.21 27.25
N ILE A 401 8.31 -16.11 27.51
CA ILE A 401 7.83 -14.98 26.75
C ILE A 401 8.74 -14.69 25.54
N PHE A 402 8.09 -14.31 24.44
CA PHE A 402 8.63 -13.81 23.17
C PHE A 402 9.99 -13.09 23.22
N SER A 403 10.78 -13.22 22.16
CA SER A 403 12.02 -12.46 21.99
C SER A 403 11.90 -11.51 20.77
N PRO A 404 12.07 -10.19 20.95
CA PRO A 404 12.39 -9.51 22.21
C PRO A 404 11.17 -9.43 23.14
N PRO A 405 11.40 -9.50 24.47
CA PRO A 405 10.29 -9.41 25.42
C PRO A 405 9.62 -8.05 25.33
N PRO A 406 8.29 -7.96 25.53
CA PRO A 406 7.61 -6.68 25.59
C PRO A 406 8.21 -5.80 26.68
N PRO A 407 8.14 -4.47 26.57
CA PRO A 407 8.65 -3.55 27.58
C PRO A 407 8.12 -3.92 28.98
N PRO A 408 8.93 -3.79 30.06
CA PRO A 408 8.49 -4.13 31.39
C PRO A 408 7.22 -3.36 31.79
N GLY A 409 6.15 -4.07 32.05
CA GLY A 409 4.86 -3.49 32.47
C GLY A 409 3.70 -3.75 31.51
N THR A 410 3.92 -4.44 30.39
CA THR A 410 2.82 -4.90 29.53
C THR A 410 2.21 -6.15 30.16
N PRO A 411 0.90 -6.17 30.53
CA PRO A 411 0.26 -7.38 31.03
C PRO A 411 0.15 -8.39 29.87
N VAL A 412 0.91 -9.47 29.93
CA VAL A 412 0.69 -10.67 29.11
C VAL A 412 -0.29 -11.56 29.84
N THR A 413 -1.49 -11.68 29.31
CA THR A 413 -2.46 -12.64 29.83
C THR A 413 -2.14 -13.99 29.19
N PRO A 414 -1.81 -15.04 29.96
CA PRO A 414 -1.59 -16.37 29.41
C PRO A 414 -2.89 -16.90 28.80
N GLY A 415 -2.87 -17.31 27.55
CA GLY A 415 -3.97 -18.04 26.93
C GLY A 415 -4.59 -17.49 25.65
N ASN A 416 -4.08 -16.37 25.13
CA ASN A 416 -4.45 -15.87 23.80
C ASN A 416 -3.20 -15.84 22.92
N ASN A 417 -3.28 -16.43 21.75
CA ASN A 417 -2.27 -16.31 20.70
C ASN A 417 -2.35 -14.91 20.06
N ASP A 418 -2.17 -13.87 20.86
CA ASP A 418 -2.26 -12.48 20.42
C ASP A 418 -0.98 -12.10 19.68
N VAL A 419 -1.13 -11.70 18.43
CA VAL A 419 -0.05 -11.23 17.57
C VAL A 419 -0.21 -9.73 17.36
N PRO A 420 0.57 -8.87 18.03
CA PRO A 420 0.43 -7.42 17.87
C PRO A 420 1.05 -6.95 16.55
N LEU A 421 0.25 -6.36 15.67
CA LEU A 421 0.72 -5.76 14.43
C LEU A 421 1.01 -4.27 14.66
N CYS A 422 2.28 -3.96 14.96
CA CYS A 422 2.67 -2.67 15.51
C CYS A 422 2.93 -1.59 14.46
N TYR A 423 3.27 -1.98 13.23
CA TYR A 423 3.72 -1.10 12.18
C TYR A 423 2.70 -0.98 11.05
N GLU A 424 2.96 -0.07 10.12
CA GLU A 424 2.18 0.07 8.88
C GLU A 424 2.42 -1.10 7.93
N ALA A 425 3.67 -1.59 7.87
CA ALA A 425 4.01 -2.85 7.23
C ALA A 425 4.64 -3.79 8.28
N THR A 426 4.17 -5.04 8.34
CA THR A 426 4.67 -6.05 9.28
C THR A 426 4.93 -7.35 8.53
N VAL A 427 6.02 -8.00 8.86
CA VAL A 427 6.39 -9.34 8.38
C VAL A 427 6.18 -10.32 9.51
N LEU A 428 5.13 -11.12 9.44
CA LEU A 428 4.89 -12.20 10.39
C LEU A 428 5.72 -13.41 9.98
N GLN A 429 6.77 -13.69 10.74
CA GLN A 429 7.74 -14.73 10.45
C GLN A 429 7.37 -16.03 11.18
N PHE A 430 7.00 -17.06 10.42
CA PHE A 430 6.58 -18.36 10.97
C PHE A 430 7.76 -19.22 11.40
N GLY A 431 8.86 -19.21 10.68
CA GLY A 431 10.05 -20.01 10.97
C GLY A 431 11.11 -19.27 11.79
N ALA A 432 12.21 -19.97 12.10
CA ALA A 432 13.38 -19.35 12.74
C ALA A 432 14.11 -18.37 11.82
N GLU A 433 13.98 -18.55 10.51
CA GLU A 433 14.59 -17.71 9.48
C GLU A 433 13.50 -17.02 8.66
N SER A 434 13.79 -15.86 8.12
CA SER A 434 12.84 -15.07 7.33
C SER A 434 12.83 -15.52 5.85
N ALA A 435 11.65 -15.75 5.30
CA ALA A 435 11.46 -16.06 3.88
C ALA A 435 11.66 -14.81 2.99
N SER A 436 11.30 -13.63 3.49
CA SER A 436 11.44 -12.35 2.79
C SER A 436 12.77 -11.66 3.02
N GLU A 437 13.65 -12.22 3.88
CA GLU A 437 14.91 -11.60 4.32
C GLU A 437 14.72 -10.18 4.87
N SER A 438 13.59 -9.93 5.53
CA SER A 438 13.30 -8.65 6.19
C SER A 438 13.42 -8.81 7.70
N SER A 439 14.21 -7.95 8.33
CA SER A 439 14.46 -7.96 9.77
C SER A 439 13.85 -6.75 10.49
N ASN A 440 13.76 -5.59 9.83
CA ASN A 440 13.27 -4.36 10.46
C ASN A 440 11.79 -4.42 10.81
N LEU A 441 11.00 -5.14 10.02
CA LEU A 441 9.55 -5.25 10.16
C LEU A 441 9.11 -6.63 10.65
N ALA A 442 10.06 -7.50 11.02
CA ALA A 442 9.78 -8.89 11.38
C ALA A 442 9.19 -9.03 12.78
N LEU A 443 8.14 -9.83 12.87
CA LEU A 443 7.55 -10.33 14.11
C LEU A 443 7.57 -11.86 14.07
N GLY A 444 8.46 -12.47 14.88
CA GLY A 444 8.64 -13.92 14.91
C GLY A 444 7.58 -14.61 15.75
N ILE A 445 6.97 -15.67 15.22
CA ILE A 445 5.98 -16.51 15.90
C ILE A 445 6.37 -18.00 15.92
N ALA A 446 7.63 -18.31 15.65
CA ALA A 446 8.11 -19.70 15.60
C ALA A 446 7.83 -20.49 16.88
N GLY A 447 7.79 -19.83 18.04
CA GLY A 447 7.46 -20.46 19.32
C GLY A 447 5.98 -20.80 19.51
N GLU A 448 5.09 -20.33 18.63
CA GLU A 448 3.65 -20.56 18.68
C GLU A 448 3.20 -21.72 17.79
N LEU A 449 4.15 -22.36 17.08
CA LEU A 449 3.87 -23.41 16.12
C LEU A 449 4.20 -24.77 16.71
N ASP A 450 3.22 -25.67 16.79
CA ASP A 450 3.42 -27.08 17.20
C ASP A 450 3.73 -27.98 16.00
N ALA A 451 3.54 -27.51 14.77
CA ALA A 451 3.78 -28.26 13.54
C ALA A 451 4.65 -27.47 12.56
N SER A 452 5.39 -28.17 11.70
CA SER A 452 6.25 -27.59 10.68
C SER A 452 5.51 -27.15 9.42
N ASP A 453 4.24 -27.48 9.29
CA ASP A 453 3.41 -27.15 8.14
C ASP A 453 1.92 -27.23 8.45
N GLY A 454 1.14 -26.46 7.72
CA GLY A 454 -0.29 -26.38 7.88
C GLY A 454 -0.86 -25.08 7.30
N TRP A 455 -1.91 -24.58 7.91
CA TRP A 455 -2.47 -23.28 7.56
C TRP A 455 -2.78 -22.49 8.85
N ALA A 456 -2.89 -21.19 8.70
CA ALA A 456 -3.19 -20.29 9.81
C ALA A 456 -4.23 -19.25 9.44
N SER A 457 -4.82 -18.63 10.45
CA SER A 457 -5.72 -17.49 10.32
C SER A 457 -5.33 -16.40 11.31
N VAL A 458 -5.17 -15.17 10.81
CA VAL A 458 -5.02 -13.96 11.64
C VAL A 458 -6.33 -13.19 11.58
N THR A 459 -6.96 -12.96 12.72
CA THR A 459 -8.26 -12.28 12.84
C THR A 459 -8.09 -10.88 13.38
N PHE A 460 -8.70 -9.90 12.69
CA PHE A 460 -8.63 -8.48 12.99
C PHE A 460 -9.92 -7.90 13.62
N ALA A 461 -11.04 -8.59 13.53
CA ALA A 461 -12.35 -8.02 13.85
C ALA A 461 -12.58 -7.74 15.33
N GLN A 462 -11.94 -8.49 16.20
CA GLN A 462 -11.97 -8.28 17.64
C GLN A 462 -10.54 -8.15 18.15
N ALA A 463 -10.33 -7.17 18.99
CA ALA A 463 -9.12 -7.11 19.77
C ALA A 463 -9.29 -8.04 20.96
N ALA A 464 -8.72 -9.24 20.91
CA ALA A 464 -8.67 -10.12 22.04
C ALA A 464 -7.90 -9.43 23.19
N GLY A 465 -8.50 -9.36 24.37
CA GLY A 465 -7.83 -8.84 25.57
C GLY A 465 -7.69 -7.32 25.69
N LEU A 466 -8.32 -6.51 24.85
CA LEU A 466 -8.37 -5.07 25.06
C LEU A 466 -9.13 -4.77 26.36
N ASP A 467 -8.44 -4.14 27.30
CA ASP A 467 -9.04 -3.63 28.52
C ASP A 467 -10.11 -2.59 28.15
N THR A 468 -11.37 -2.95 28.37
CA THR A 468 -12.53 -2.08 28.11
C THR A 468 -12.54 -0.80 28.95
N THR A 469 -11.59 -0.66 29.88
CA THR A 469 -11.40 0.55 30.71
C THR A 469 -10.51 1.59 30.04
N LEU A 470 -9.90 1.28 28.89
CA LEU A 470 -9.19 2.28 28.11
C LEU A 470 -10.20 3.17 27.39
N ASP A 471 -10.21 4.46 27.73
CA ASP A 471 -11.08 5.52 27.19
C ASP A 471 -10.94 5.73 25.64
N ASN A 472 -10.22 4.87 24.95
CA ASN A 472 -9.82 5.01 23.55
C ASN A 472 -10.61 4.12 22.58
N CYS A 473 -11.57 3.33 23.06
CA CYS A 473 -12.46 2.59 22.18
C CYS A 473 -13.49 3.54 21.56
N THR A 474 -13.15 4.19 20.46
CA THR A 474 -14.05 5.05 19.69
C THR A 474 -15.01 4.25 18.81
N GLY A 475 -14.74 2.95 18.62
CA GLY A 475 -15.59 2.01 17.89
C GLY A 475 -16.74 1.44 18.72
N ALA A 476 -17.63 0.69 18.08
CA ALA A 476 -18.69 -0.03 18.76
C ALA A 476 -18.10 -1.05 19.73
N VAL A 477 -18.63 -1.12 20.94
CA VAL A 477 -18.29 -2.12 21.94
C VAL A 477 -19.21 -3.32 21.77
N ASN A 478 -18.66 -4.53 21.76
CA ASN A 478 -19.47 -5.74 21.79
C ASN A 478 -20.27 -5.78 23.11
N GLY A 479 -21.58 -5.70 23.04
CA GLY A 479 -22.45 -5.64 24.21
C GLY A 479 -22.43 -6.89 25.10
N ALA A 480 -21.88 -8.01 24.61
CA ALA A 480 -21.77 -9.27 25.36
C ALA A 480 -20.40 -9.42 26.04
N THR A 481 -19.31 -8.97 25.41
CA THR A 481 -17.92 -9.17 25.89
C THR A 481 -17.28 -7.86 26.35
N GLY A 482 -17.81 -6.70 25.96
CA GLY A 482 -17.22 -5.40 26.25
C GLY A 482 -15.98 -5.07 25.40
N GLU A 483 -15.64 -5.89 24.41
CA GLU A 483 -14.46 -5.70 23.56
C GLU A 483 -14.70 -4.65 22.47
N CYS A 484 -13.67 -3.92 22.10
CA CYS A 484 -13.71 -2.99 20.98
C CYS A 484 -13.90 -3.74 19.66
N ILE A 485 -14.90 -3.33 18.89
CA ILE A 485 -15.10 -3.86 17.55
C ILE A 485 -14.45 -2.87 16.57
N ARG A 486 -13.50 -3.33 15.79
CA ARG A 486 -12.91 -2.58 14.68
C ARG A 486 -13.89 -2.53 13.55
N ARG A 487 -14.44 -1.34 13.30
CA ARG A 487 -15.57 -1.17 12.40
C ARG A 487 -15.56 0.19 11.74
N ILE A 488 -15.86 0.22 10.45
CA ILE A 488 -16.28 1.44 9.76
C ILE A 488 -17.77 1.36 9.44
N LYS A 489 -18.43 2.53 9.36
CA LYS A 489 -19.85 2.63 9.13
C LYS A 489 -20.15 3.59 7.98
N ALA A 490 -20.86 3.10 6.97
CA ALA A 490 -21.37 3.92 5.87
C ALA A 490 -22.63 4.71 6.26
N ASP A 491 -23.01 5.69 5.45
CA ASP A 491 -24.15 6.58 5.66
C ASP A 491 -25.49 5.83 5.74
N GLY A 492 -25.62 4.72 5.01
CA GLY A 492 -26.81 3.85 4.99
C GLY A 492 -26.92 2.90 6.18
N ASN A 493 -26.02 2.95 7.14
CA ASN A 493 -25.83 2.06 8.29
C ASN A 493 -25.22 0.70 7.95
N GLU A 494 -24.74 0.48 6.75
CA GLU A 494 -23.89 -0.65 6.42
C GLU A 494 -22.60 -0.57 7.22
N THR A 495 -22.12 -1.70 7.70
CA THR A 495 -20.87 -1.78 8.47
C THR A 495 -19.93 -2.83 7.92
N LEU A 496 -18.63 -2.54 8.03
CA LEU A 496 -17.55 -3.47 7.70
C LEU A 496 -16.63 -3.61 8.91
N ASP A 497 -16.38 -4.84 9.32
CA ASP A 497 -15.55 -5.17 10.47
C ASP A 497 -14.16 -5.60 10.03
N GLY A 498 -13.13 -5.20 10.76
CA GLY A 498 -11.75 -5.57 10.54
C GLY A 498 -10.80 -4.38 10.41
N LEU A 499 -9.71 -4.58 9.67
CA LEU A 499 -8.71 -3.56 9.35
C LEU A 499 -8.51 -3.44 7.83
N PRO A 500 -8.25 -2.25 7.29
CA PRO A 500 -7.90 -2.07 5.89
C PRO A 500 -6.47 -2.57 5.65
N MET A 501 -6.33 -3.68 4.93
CA MET A 501 -5.07 -4.39 4.77
C MET A 501 -4.87 -4.89 3.34
N VAL A 502 -3.63 -4.81 2.86
CA VAL A 502 -3.13 -5.46 1.66
C VAL A 502 -1.89 -6.29 2.02
N GLY A 503 -1.62 -7.36 1.28
CA GLY A 503 -0.46 -8.18 1.55
C GLY A 503 -0.51 -9.56 0.89
N PHE A 504 0.51 -10.36 1.18
CA PHE A 504 0.69 -11.69 0.61
C PHE A 504 1.58 -12.55 1.52
N ALA A 505 1.60 -13.87 1.29
CA ALA A 505 2.54 -14.77 1.93
C ALA A 505 3.73 -15.04 1.00
N VAL A 506 4.92 -15.21 1.57
CA VAL A 506 6.13 -15.66 0.90
C VAL A 506 6.53 -17.01 1.49
N GLN A 507 6.73 -17.99 0.63
CA GLN A 507 7.36 -19.25 0.98
C GLN A 507 8.70 -19.34 0.25
N ARG A 508 9.75 -19.69 0.98
CA ARG A 508 11.11 -19.83 0.46
C ARG A 508 11.68 -21.17 0.85
N TYR A 509 12.45 -21.75 -0.05
CA TYR A 509 13.15 -23.03 0.14
C TYR A 509 14.65 -22.82 -0.11
N VAL A 510 15.46 -23.07 0.92
CA VAL A 510 16.91 -22.87 0.89
C VAL A 510 17.60 -24.23 0.92
N ASN A 511 17.91 -24.73 -0.27
CA ASN A 511 18.54 -26.05 -0.43
C ASN A 511 20.05 -25.97 -0.70
N GLY A 512 20.61 -24.77 -0.70
CA GLY A 512 22.04 -24.55 -0.91
C GLY A 512 22.59 -25.22 -2.18
N ASP A 513 23.72 -25.86 -2.05
CA ASP A 513 24.45 -26.49 -3.16
C ASP A 513 23.91 -27.90 -3.54
N ALA A 514 22.58 -28.05 -3.66
CA ALA A 514 21.93 -29.32 -3.95
C ALA A 514 22.42 -30.02 -5.25
N GLY A 515 22.92 -29.24 -6.23
CA GLY A 515 23.46 -29.74 -7.49
C GLY A 515 24.98 -29.87 -7.53
N GLY A 516 25.69 -29.60 -6.41
CA GLY A 516 27.14 -29.51 -6.32
C GLY A 516 27.62 -28.09 -6.06
N ALA A 517 28.90 -27.93 -5.73
CA ALA A 517 29.46 -26.64 -5.35
C ALA A 517 29.19 -25.54 -6.39
N GLY A 518 28.53 -24.47 -5.95
CA GLY A 518 28.16 -23.32 -6.78
C GLY A 518 26.84 -23.47 -7.57
N VAL A 519 26.06 -24.53 -7.35
CA VAL A 519 24.75 -24.72 -7.96
C VAL A 519 23.68 -24.55 -6.87
N LEU A 520 23.23 -23.32 -6.70
CA LEU A 520 22.15 -23.01 -5.76
C LEU A 520 20.81 -23.62 -6.23
N ALA A 521 20.07 -24.21 -5.30
CA ALA A 521 18.72 -24.74 -5.52
C ALA A 521 17.73 -24.05 -4.57
N ASN A 522 17.80 -22.71 -4.53
CA ASN A 522 16.92 -21.88 -3.74
C ASN A 522 15.80 -21.33 -4.62
N TYR A 523 14.61 -21.26 -4.08
CA TYR A 523 13.46 -20.64 -4.76
C TYR A 523 12.53 -20.03 -3.73
N ALA A 524 11.76 -19.03 -4.18
CA ALA A 524 10.71 -18.43 -3.40
C ALA A 524 9.48 -18.21 -4.29
N ALA A 525 8.31 -18.15 -3.64
CA ALA A 525 7.05 -17.82 -4.29
C ALA A 525 6.23 -16.94 -3.36
N ALA A 526 5.51 -15.96 -3.94
CA ALA A 526 4.49 -15.21 -3.25
C ALA A 526 3.11 -15.77 -3.60
N THR A 527 2.22 -15.83 -2.61
CA THR A 527 0.81 -16.24 -2.76
C THR A 527 -0.08 -15.22 -2.09
N GLY A 528 -1.10 -14.72 -2.82
CA GLY A 528 -2.09 -13.81 -2.25
C GLY A 528 -2.79 -14.43 -1.04
N HIS A 529 -2.99 -13.65 -0.01
CA HIS A 529 -3.80 -14.05 1.14
C HIS A 529 -5.23 -14.36 0.72
N LYS A 530 -5.85 -15.30 1.41
CA LYS A 530 -7.30 -15.47 1.39
C LYS A 530 -7.88 -14.62 2.50
N THR A 531 -8.86 -13.82 2.18
CA THR A 531 -9.43 -12.86 3.12
C THR A 531 -10.91 -13.13 3.32
N SER A 532 -11.41 -12.76 4.47
CA SER A 532 -12.84 -12.66 4.74
C SER A 532 -13.16 -11.27 5.28
N VAL A 533 -14.37 -10.80 5.02
CA VAL A 533 -14.89 -9.57 5.60
C VAL A 533 -16.26 -9.82 6.19
N ALA A 534 -16.45 -9.45 7.45
CA ALA A 534 -17.75 -9.47 8.09
C ALA A 534 -18.46 -8.13 7.84
N THR A 535 -19.68 -8.23 7.35
CA THR A 535 -20.49 -7.06 6.98
C THR A 535 -21.88 -7.16 7.58
N SER A 536 -22.49 -6.01 7.84
CA SER A 536 -23.90 -5.93 8.21
C SER A 536 -24.60 -4.90 7.33
N GLY A 537 -25.79 -5.23 6.87
CA GLY A 537 -26.58 -4.36 5.99
C GLY A 537 -26.27 -4.51 4.49
N ILE A 538 -25.30 -5.36 4.12
CA ILE A 538 -24.86 -5.62 2.72
C ILE A 538 -25.46 -6.90 2.16
#